data_6d2682aeed0c1bfaaaddf318461346aa
#
_entry.id   6d2682aeed0c1bfaaaddf318461346aa
#
_cell.length_a   1.000
_cell.length_b   1.000
_cell.length_c   1.000
_cell.angle_alpha   90.00
_cell.angle_beta   90.00
_cell.angle_gamma   90.00
#
_symmetry.space_group_name_H-M   'P 1'
#
loop_
_entity.id
_entity.type
_entity.pdbx_description
1 polymer ?
#
loop_
_entity_poly.entity_id
_entity_poly.type
_entity_poly.pdbx_seq_one_letter_code
_entity_poly.pdbx_strand_id
1 'polypeptide(L)' 'LRCTADLEGAMRERFGATPVFLPEENGCFHFDVPICVSDQFYGWVCGFGGKIEVVAPPEVRQGLFDLSSRIAQANQ' A
#
# COMPACT_ATOMS: atom_id res chain seq x y z
N LEU A 1 6.06 1.17 1.02
CA LEU A 1 5.02 0.90 0.01
C LEU A 1 5.60 0.99 -1.39
N ARG A 2 5.14 0.12 -2.28
CA ARG A 2 5.42 0.20 -3.71
C ARG A 2 4.12 0.45 -4.43
N CYS A 3 4.10 1.46 -5.31
CA CYS A 3 2.89 1.88 -6.01
C CYS A 3 3.14 1.99 -7.50
N THR A 4 2.09 1.80 -8.30
CA THR A 4 2.15 2.14 -9.72
C THR A 4 2.30 3.66 -9.89
N ALA A 5 2.96 4.09 -10.97
CA ALA A 5 3.34 5.49 -11.17
C ALA A 5 2.14 6.45 -11.20
N ASP A 6 0.97 5.97 -11.64
CA ASP A 6 -0.24 6.78 -11.69
C ASP A 6 -0.77 7.20 -10.32
N LEU A 7 -0.26 6.58 -9.24
CA LEU A 7 -0.68 6.92 -7.88
C LEU A 7 0.20 7.99 -7.21
N GLU A 8 1.19 8.55 -7.89
CA GLU A 8 2.09 9.52 -7.27
C GLU A 8 1.33 10.70 -6.67
N GLY A 9 0.38 11.26 -7.40
CA GLY A 9 -0.44 12.37 -6.91
C GLY A 9 -1.23 12.02 -5.66
N ALA A 10 -1.86 10.84 -5.65
CA ALA A 10 -2.64 10.37 -4.51
C ALA A 10 -1.76 10.17 -3.27
N MET A 11 -0.54 9.64 -3.46
CA MET A 11 0.39 9.42 -2.36
C MET A 11 0.93 10.73 -1.81
N ARG A 12 1.22 11.71 -2.67
CA ARG A 12 1.63 13.05 -2.23
C ARG A 12 0.53 13.75 -1.46
N GLU A 13 -0.71 13.59 -1.89
CA GLU A 13 -1.86 14.16 -1.18
C GLU A 13 -2.03 13.52 0.19
N ARG A 14 -1.89 12.20 0.28
CA ARG A 14 -2.10 11.45 1.53
C ARG A 14 -0.98 11.67 2.55
N PHE A 15 0.28 11.68 2.10
CA PHE A 15 1.46 11.69 2.96
C PHE A 15 2.27 12.98 2.91
N GLY A 16 1.92 13.91 2.03
CA GLY A 16 2.63 15.16 1.88
C GLY A 16 3.99 14.99 1.21
N ALA A 17 4.90 15.92 1.47
CA ALA A 17 6.22 15.94 0.87
C ALA A 17 7.28 15.23 1.72
N THR A 18 6.91 14.71 2.91
CA THR A 18 7.86 14.10 3.83
C THR A 18 8.50 12.82 3.28
N PRO A 19 7.74 11.87 2.70
CA PRO A 19 8.35 10.68 2.11
C PRO A 19 9.14 11.02 0.85
N VAL A 20 10.25 10.33 0.63
CA VAL A 20 11.03 10.42 -0.60
C VAL A 20 10.50 9.34 -1.54
N PHE A 21 9.93 9.78 -2.66
CA PHE A 21 9.38 8.87 -3.67
C PHE A 21 10.49 8.50 -4.65
N LEU A 22 10.86 7.21 -4.66
CA LEU A 22 11.98 6.68 -5.45
C LEU A 22 11.43 5.87 -6.63
N PRO A 23 11.70 6.29 -7.88
CA PRO A 23 11.20 5.58 -9.04
C PRO A 23 11.88 4.23 -9.21
N GLU A 24 11.16 3.28 -9.80
CA GLU A 24 11.65 1.96 -10.17
C GLU A 24 11.53 1.75 -11.68
N GLU A 25 12.26 0.75 -12.20
CA GLU A 25 12.37 0.54 -13.65
C GLU A 25 11.05 0.11 -14.31
N ASN A 26 10.17 -0.55 -13.58
CA ASN A 26 8.96 -1.16 -14.13
C ASN A 26 7.71 -0.25 -14.07
N GLY A 27 7.89 1.07 -14.03
CA GLY A 27 6.79 2.01 -13.98
C GLY A 27 6.13 2.12 -12.60
N CYS A 28 6.88 1.78 -11.57
CA CYS A 28 6.44 1.91 -10.17
C CYS A 28 7.33 2.90 -9.44
N PHE A 29 6.94 3.24 -8.23
CA PHE A 29 7.81 3.95 -7.28
C PHE A 29 7.61 3.35 -5.90
N HIS A 30 8.59 3.55 -5.03
CA HIS A 30 8.47 3.10 -3.64
C HIS A 30 8.86 4.22 -2.68
N PHE A 31 8.40 4.11 -1.46
CA PHE A 31 8.72 5.06 -0.40
C PHE A 31 8.49 4.42 0.95
N ASP A 32 9.16 4.96 1.96
CA ASP A 32 8.98 4.57 3.35
C ASP A 32 8.20 5.65 4.07
N VAL A 33 7.26 5.24 4.91
CA VAL A 33 6.43 6.16 5.67
C VAL A 33 6.01 5.50 6.97
N PRO A 34 6.03 6.24 8.11
CA PRO A 34 5.46 5.71 9.35
C PRO A 34 3.95 5.54 9.21
N ILE A 35 3.46 4.38 9.61
CA ILE A 35 2.04 4.05 9.48
C ILE A 35 1.53 3.47 10.79
N CYS A 36 0.34 3.89 11.19
CA CYS A 36 -0.42 3.21 12.23
C CYS A 36 -1.15 2.04 11.58
N VAL A 37 -0.65 0.84 11.81
CA VAL A 37 -1.20 -0.37 11.19
C VAL A 37 -2.55 -0.71 11.82
N SER A 38 -3.57 -0.83 10.99
CA SER A 38 -4.94 -1.12 11.40
C SER A 38 -5.70 -1.70 10.22
N ASP A 39 -6.89 -2.24 10.48
CA ASP A 39 -7.78 -2.69 9.41
C ASP A 39 -8.18 -1.51 8.49
N GLN A 40 -8.26 -0.31 9.01
CA GLN A 40 -8.51 0.88 8.19
C GLN A 40 -7.37 1.15 7.23
N PHE A 41 -6.12 1.02 7.68
CA PHE A 41 -4.97 1.14 6.80
C PHE A 41 -5.00 0.07 5.70
N TYR A 42 -5.22 -1.18 6.08
CA TYR A 42 -5.30 -2.27 5.11
C TYR A 42 -6.46 -2.08 4.13
N GLY A 43 -7.60 -1.62 4.60
CA GLY A 43 -8.75 -1.31 3.74
C GLY A 43 -8.43 -0.20 2.74
N TRP A 44 -7.70 0.81 3.19
CA TRP A 44 -7.24 1.88 2.32
C TRP A 44 -6.33 1.33 1.21
N VAL A 45 -5.38 0.47 1.55
CA VAL A 45 -4.50 -0.18 0.56
C VAL A 45 -5.32 -1.01 -0.43
N CYS A 46 -6.25 -1.82 0.07
CA CYS A 46 -7.11 -2.66 -0.78
C CYS A 46 -7.96 -1.83 -1.74
N GLY A 47 -8.35 -0.63 -1.36
CA GLY A 47 -9.15 0.25 -2.18
C GLY A 47 -8.50 0.65 -3.49
N PHE A 48 -7.19 0.48 -3.64
CA PHE A 48 -6.47 0.78 -4.87
C PHE A 48 -6.37 -0.42 -5.82
N GLY A 49 -7.04 -1.53 -5.49
CA GLY A 49 -7.18 -2.64 -6.44
C GLY A 49 -5.89 -3.36 -6.79
N GLY A 50 -4.94 -3.42 -5.86
CA GLY A 50 -3.67 -4.08 -6.11
C GLY A 50 -2.56 -3.18 -6.63
N LYS A 51 -2.82 -1.90 -6.82
CA LYS A 51 -1.80 -0.95 -7.28
C LYS A 51 -0.82 -0.53 -6.20
N ILE A 52 -1.12 -0.83 -4.93
CA ILE A 52 -0.23 -0.60 -3.80
C ILE A 52 0.18 -1.93 -3.23
N GLU A 53 1.49 -2.12 -3.07
CA GLU A 53 2.06 -3.30 -2.43
C GLU A 53 2.73 -2.91 -1.13
N VAL A 54 2.42 -3.61 -0.04
CA VAL A 54 3.17 -3.50 1.21
C VAL A 54 4.39 -4.41 1.06
N VAL A 55 5.57 -3.80 0.88
CA VAL A 55 6.80 -4.55 0.65
C VAL A 55 7.38 -5.06 1.96
N ALA A 56 7.35 -4.21 2.98
CA ALA A 56 7.95 -4.48 4.29
C ALA A 56 7.28 -3.59 5.34
N PRO A 57 7.38 -3.91 6.62
CA PRO A 57 8.00 -5.14 7.15
C PRO A 57 7.13 -6.37 6.91
N PRO A 58 7.71 -7.59 7.05
CA PRO A 58 6.98 -8.82 6.70
C PRO A 58 5.67 -9.02 7.47
N GLU A 59 5.62 -8.66 8.74
CA GLU A 59 4.40 -8.80 9.54
C GLU A 59 3.27 -7.90 9.05
N VAL A 60 3.58 -6.73 8.53
CA VAL A 60 2.57 -5.84 7.94
C VAL A 60 2.07 -6.41 6.62
N ARG A 61 2.98 -6.89 5.79
CA ARG A 61 2.62 -7.55 4.53
C ARG A 61 1.73 -8.76 4.78
N GLN A 62 2.08 -9.59 5.77
CA GLN A 62 1.28 -10.77 6.13
C GLN A 62 -0.10 -10.37 6.65
N GLY A 63 -0.20 -9.32 7.43
CA GLY A 63 -1.48 -8.82 7.93
C GLY A 63 -2.43 -8.40 6.82
N LEU A 64 -1.91 -7.77 5.78
CA LEU A 64 -2.69 -7.41 4.59
C LEU A 64 -3.19 -8.66 3.87
N PHE A 65 -2.31 -9.64 3.68
CA PHE A 65 -2.68 -10.91 3.04
C PHE A 65 -3.80 -11.61 3.82
N ASP A 66 -3.67 -11.67 5.15
CA ASP A 66 -4.65 -12.34 6.01
C ASP A 66 -6.02 -11.66 5.93
N LEU A 67 -6.06 -10.34 5.97
CA LEU A 67 -7.31 -9.59 5.86
C LEU A 67 -7.93 -9.77 4.48
N SER A 68 -7.15 -9.67 3.43
CA SER A 68 -7.62 -9.85 2.06
C SER A 68 -8.23 -11.23 1.85
N SER A 69 -7.60 -12.25 2.43
CA SER A 69 -8.09 -13.63 2.34
C SER A 69 -9.44 -13.79 3.05
N ARG A 70 -9.60 -13.18 4.24
CA ARG A 70 -10.88 -13.21 4.95
C ARG A 70 -11.99 -12.52 4.14
N ILE A 71 -11.67 -11.38 3.54
CA ILE A 71 -12.63 -10.65 2.71
C ILE A 71 -13.03 -11.47 1.49
N ALA A 72 -12.05 -12.08 0.83
CA ALA A 72 -12.31 -12.93 -0.33
C ALA A 72 -13.21 -14.11 0.01
N GLN A 73 -12.96 -14.78 1.14
CA GLN A 73 -13.77 -15.92 1.60
C GLN A 73 -15.19 -15.48 1.94
N ALA A 74 -15.36 -14.32 2.55
CA ALA A 74 -16.68 -13.82 2.93
C ALA A 74 -17.55 -13.49 1.71
N ASN A 75 -16.95 -13.28 0.53
CA ASN A 75 -17.64 -12.84 -0.69
C ASN A 75 -17.59 -13.87 -1.81
N GLN A 76 -17.33 -15.10 -1.45
CA GLN A 76 -17.41 -16.20 -2.42
C GLN A 76 -18.86 -16.58 -2.72
#